data_7c40095def03a1134f6db6ae9faaff14
#
_entry.id   7c40095def03a1134f6db6ae9faaff14
#
_cell.length_a   1.000
_cell.length_b   1.000
_cell.length_c   1.000
_cell.angle_alpha   90.00
_cell.angle_beta   90.00
_cell.angle_gamma   90.00
#
_symmetry.space_group_name_H-M   'P 1'
#
loop_
_entity.id
_entity.type
_entity.pdbx_description
1 polymer ?
#
loop_
_entity_poly.entity_id
_entity_poly.type
_entity_poly.pdbx_seq_one_letter_code
_entity_poly.pdbx_strand_id
1 'polypeptide(L)'
;MPNWNAPGFILTKILSWPGALFYRLQGEVSSANGWPDDLRALGRDLESLGKSTEGEFLAIGEKLQVFYQRAEEISKIASSVAGLMSGEELGAVIEGFRNVIEKMKRLEGASRRNTGTLREVLENLAYLNHEVEGFHKTILNLRVLCVSTRIESARLEDGDSGFDALADEVGKLSLEIANLCFQLLASSESLSRLIGQTLSKVLDLEATQQTQAGIVRDKTMSSLESIVEKHGLSAGAAGEVSTRYEAISQRIGEIVSSMQFHDITRQRIEHAQQALAGFGPHERSAGQQRGFRFGWNSRRMRREGREEDLLPAADVCGLQIAQLHHAREELVLAVNNILDNLSAIADLVAEMARETSKMAGDRKSVV
;
A
#
# COMPACT_ATOMS: atom_id res chain seq x y z
N MET A 1 -9.01 -22.45 4.93
CA MET A 1 -8.04 -22.66 6.02
C MET A 1 -7.69 -24.14 6.04
N PRO A 2 -6.44 -24.54 5.90
CA PRO A 2 -6.04 -25.92 6.01
C PRO A 2 -6.19 -26.38 7.47
N ASN A 3 -6.73 -27.59 7.64
CA ASN A 3 -7.05 -28.18 8.94
C ASN A 3 -5.74 -28.54 9.68
N TRP A 4 -5.37 -27.78 10.70
CA TRP A 4 -4.13 -27.89 11.49
C TRP A 4 -4.14 -29.01 12.52
N ASN A 5 -5.07 -29.99 12.43
CA ASN A 5 -5.14 -31.11 13.37
C ASN A 5 -4.03 -32.18 13.24
N ALA A 6 -3.08 -31.99 12.29
CA ALA A 6 -1.96 -32.93 12.09
C ALA A 6 -0.85 -32.89 13.16
N PRO A 7 -0.52 -31.76 13.84
CA PRO A 7 0.56 -31.72 14.84
C PRO A 7 0.28 -32.60 16.09
N GLY A 8 -1.00 -32.75 16.48
CA GLY A 8 -1.37 -33.57 17.63
C GLY A 8 -1.07 -35.05 17.44
N PHE A 9 -1.04 -35.52 16.19
CA PHE A 9 -0.77 -36.94 15.87
C PHE A 9 0.73 -37.27 16.00
N ILE A 10 1.62 -36.30 15.65
CA ILE A 10 3.08 -36.45 15.79
C ILE A 10 3.46 -36.45 17.26
N LEU A 11 2.93 -35.53 18.05
CA LEU A 11 3.16 -35.45 19.49
C LEU A 11 2.66 -36.71 20.20
N THR A 12 1.46 -37.24 19.90
CA THR A 12 0.94 -38.47 20.50
C THR A 12 1.80 -39.68 20.12
N LYS A 13 2.30 -39.78 18.91
CA LYS A 13 3.20 -40.89 18.51
C LYS A 13 4.57 -40.78 19.16
N ILE A 14 5.17 -39.59 19.21
CA ILE A 14 6.47 -39.33 19.85
C ILE A 14 6.39 -39.45 21.37
N LEU A 15 5.30 -39.00 22.01
CA LEU A 15 5.08 -39.08 23.45
C LEU A 15 4.69 -40.49 23.93
N SER A 16 3.99 -41.28 23.12
CA SER A 16 3.62 -42.64 23.45
C SER A 16 4.78 -43.65 23.27
N TRP A 17 5.78 -43.28 22.50
CA TRP A 17 6.89 -44.12 22.11
C TRP A 17 7.75 -44.68 23.27
N PRO A 18 8.10 -43.91 24.31
CA PRO A 18 8.99 -44.49 25.34
C PRO A 18 8.33 -45.38 26.33
N GLY A 19 7.03 -45.22 26.56
CA GLY A 19 6.31 -46.10 27.47
C GLY A 19 6.32 -47.56 26.99
N ALA A 20 5.99 -47.80 25.73
CA ALA A 20 5.99 -49.14 25.15
C ALA A 20 7.38 -49.75 25.04
N LEU A 21 8.40 -48.90 24.70
CA LEU A 21 9.80 -49.36 24.58
C LEU A 21 10.42 -49.60 25.95
N PHE A 22 10.14 -48.72 26.94
CA PHE A 22 10.64 -48.81 28.31
C PHE A 22 10.00 -50.01 29.05
N TYR A 23 8.70 -50.22 28.86
CA TYR A 23 7.99 -51.41 29.43
C TYR A 23 8.48 -52.71 28.79
N ARG A 24 8.83 -52.77 27.49
CA ARG A 24 9.43 -53.94 26.87
C ARG A 24 10.88 -54.19 27.29
N LEU A 25 11.65 -53.15 27.59
CA LEU A 25 13.05 -53.28 28.07
C LEU A 25 13.14 -53.53 29.59
N GLN A 26 12.15 -53.07 30.38
CA GLN A 26 12.05 -53.33 31.84
C GLN A 26 11.18 -54.54 32.19
N GLY A 27 10.26 -54.97 31.29
CA GLY A 27 9.44 -56.15 31.49
C GLY A 27 10.32 -57.40 31.46
N GLU A 28 10.29 -58.12 32.54
CA GLU A 28 10.95 -59.40 32.85
C GLU A 28 11.48 -60.10 31.59
N VAL A 29 12.85 -60.21 31.49
CA VAL A 29 13.52 -61.16 30.60
C VAL A 29 13.06 -62.55 31.01
N SER A 30 11.90 -62.92 30.61
CA SER A 30 11.20 -64.16 30.97
C SER A 30 11.57 -65.27 30.00
N SER A 31 12.76 -65.41 29.58
CA SER A 31 13.44 -66.62 29.17
C SER A 31 14.76 -66.30 28.49
N ALA A 32 15.83 -66.98 28.89
CA ALA A 32 17.19 -66.81 28.40
C ALA A 32 17.38 -67.11 26.88
N ASN A 33 16.33 -67.44 26.15
CA ASN A 33 16.39 -67.81 24.73
C ASN A 33 15.63 -66.86 23.76
N GLY A 34 14.85 -65.85 24.21
CA GLY A 34 14.01 -64.96 23.35
C GLY A 34 14.59 -63.56 23.10
N TRP A 35 15.56 -63.09 23.85
CA TRP A 35 16.12 -61.73 23.78
C TRP A 35 16.66 -61.29 22.42
N PRO A 36 17.27 -62.20 21.53
CA PRO A 36 17.70 -61.76 20.22
C PRO A 36 16.56 -61.41 19.28
N ASP A 37 15.40 -62.05 19.42
CA ASP A 37 14.22 -61.76 18.62
C ASP A 37 13.54 -60.48 19.06
N ASP A 38 13.55 -60.19 20.37
CA ASP A 38 13.05 -58.93 20.93
C ASP A 38 13.88 -57.75 20.48
N LEU A 39 15.24 -57.91 20.43
CA LEU A 39 16.16 -56.87 19.90
C LEU A 39 15.94 -56.64 18.39
N ARG A 40 15.64 -57.67 17.60
CA ARG A 40 15.30 -57.51 16.17
C ARG A 40 13.96 -56.83 15.97
N ALA A 41 12.99 -57.12 16.82
CA ALA A 41 11.70 -56.44 16.82
C ALA A 41 11.87 -54.97 17.14
N LEU A 42 12.67 -54.64 18.17
CA LEU A 42 12.98 -53.28 18.55
C LEU A 42 13.74 -52.53 17.42
N GLY A 43 14.68 -53.17 16.75
CA GLY A 43 15.38 -52.58 15.60
C GLY A 43 14.45 -52.20 14.46
N ARG A 44 13.42 -53.06 14.18
CA ARG A 44 12.36 -52.75 13.17
C ARG A 44 11.45 -51.62 13.60
N ASP A 45 11.09 -51.55 14.87
CA ASP A 45 10.25 -50.47 15.41
C ASP A 45 11.00 -49.12 15.33
N LEU A 46 12.31 -49.09 15.62
CA LEU A 46 13.16 -47.92 15.47
C LEU A 46 13.30 -47.48 14.00
N GLU A 47 13.41 -48.43 13.07
CA GLU A 47 13.47 -48.12 11.63
C GLU A 47 12.12 -47.51 11.14
N SER A 48 11.01 -48.11 11.54
CA SER A 48 9.70 -47.59 11.19
C SER A 48 9.47 -46.18 11.72
N LEU A 49 9.95 -45.91 12.94
CA LEU A 49 9.87 -44.61 13.54
C LEU A 49 10.74 -43.58 12.79
N GLY A 50 11.99 -43.92 12.48
CA GLY A 50 12.90 -43.07 11.72
C GLY A 50 12.28 -42.62 10.38
N LYS A 51 11.72 -43.59 9.62
CA LYS A 51 11.02 -43.31 8.35
C LYS A 51 9.78 -42.44 8.51
N SER A 52 8.98 -42.70 9.56
CA SER A 52 7.76 -41.93 9.83
C SER A 52 8.10 -40.47 10.20
N THR A 53 9.10 -40.24 11.06
CA THR A 53 9.54 -38.89 11.46
C THR A 53 10.15 -38.13 10.29
N GLU A 54 10.96 -38.76 9.44
CA GLU A 54 11.54 -38.17 8.25
C GLU A 54 10.47 -37.64 7.29
N GLY A 55 9.42 -38.44 7.01
CA GLY A 55 8.30 -38.02 6.16
C GLY A 55 7.56 -36.80 6.69
N GLU A 56 7.33 -36.71 8.00
CA GLU A 56 6.64 -35.60 8.64
C GLU A 56 7.52 -34.30 8.62
N PHE A 57 8.84 -34.43 8.87
CA PHE A 57 9.73 -33.28 8.79
C PHE A 57 9.86 -32.73 7.36
N LEU A 58 9.91 -33.60 6.35
CA LEU A 58 9.87 -33.18 4.94
C LEU A 58 8.56 -32.43 4.61
N ALA A 59 7.43 -32.94 5.07
CA ALA A 59 6.14 -32.27 4.88
C ALA A 59 6.07 -30.89 5.58
N ILE A 60 6.71 -30.75 6.74
CA ILE A 60 6.87 -29.44 7.41
C ILE A 60 7.71 -28.50 6.55
N GLY A 61 8.85 -28.99 6.02
CA GLY A 61 9.73 -28.20 5.15
C GLY A 61 9.00 -27.65 3.91
N GLU A 62 8.21 -28.50 3.22
CA GLU A 62 7.41 -28.09 2.08
C GLU A 62 6.40 -26.98 2.45
N LYS A 63 5.69 -27.14 3.57
CA LYS A 63 4.72 -26.14 4.04
C LYS A 63 5.41 -24.82 4.39
N LEU A 64 6.57 -24.85 5.04
CA LEU A 64 7.37 -23.67 5.35
C LEU A 64 7.76 -22.91 4.09
N GLN A 65 8.20 -23.64 3.06
CA GLN A 65 8.52 -23.01 1.78
C GLN A 65 7.33 -22.26 1.17
N VAL A 66 6.14 -22.87 1.22
CA VAL A 66 4.90 -22.24 0.75
C VAL A 66 4.56 -21.00 1.57
N PHE A 67 4.72 -21.04 2.90
CA PHE A 67 4.48 -19.88 3.75
C PHE A 67 5.46 -18.74 3.46
N TYR A 68 6.74 -19.07 3.31
CA TYR A 68 7.75 -18.08 2.96
C TYR A 68 7.44 -17.37 1.64
N GLN A 69 7.12 -18.16 0.60
CA GLN A 69 6.76 -17.60 -0.71
C GLN A 69 5.54 -16.69 -0.63
N ARG A 70 4.48 -17.10 0.08
CA ARG A 70 3.28 -16.28 0.26
C ARG A 70 3.56 -14.99 1.04
N ALA A 71 4.34 -15.07 2.10
CA ALA A 71 4.72 -13.89 2.87
C ALA A 71 5.56 -12.92 2.03
N GLU A 72 6.49 -13.43 1.21
CA GLU A 72 7.28 -12.64 0.28
C GLU A 72 6.41 -11.97 -0.79
N GLU A 73 5.44 -12.70 -1.38
CA GLU A 73 4.49 -12.14 -2.34
C GLU A 73 3.65 -11.01 -1.72
N ILE A 74 3.12 -11.22 -0.51
CA ILE A 74 2.34 -10.20 0.21
C ILE A 74 3.22 -8.96 0.49
N SER A 75 4.45 -9.15 0.94
CA SER A 75 5.40 -8.06 1.19
C SER A 75 5.73 -7.27 -0.08
N LYS A 76 5.95 -7.96 -1.20
CA LYS A 76 6.18 -7.33 -2.52
C LYS A 76 4.96 -6.51 -2.98
N ILE A 77 3.76 -7.06 -2.83
CA ILE A 77 2.52 -6.35 -3.18
C ILE A 77 2.35 -5.12 -2.30
N ALA A 78 2.54 -5.23 -0.98
CA ALA A 78 2.45 -4.10 -0.06
C ALA A 78 3.46 -3.00 -0.40
N SER A 79 4.72 -3.37 -0.66
CA SER A 79 5.78 -2.44 -1.08
C SER A 79 5.47 -1.78 -2.43
N SER A 80 4.92 -2.52 -3.38
CA SER A 80 4.49 -1.99 -4.68
C SER A 80 3.34 -0.99 -4.53
N VAL A 81 2.34 -1.30 -3.71
CA VAL A 81 1.22 -0.38 -3.41
C VAL A 81 1.74 0.89 -2.73
N ALA A 82 2.62 0.76 -1.74
CA ALA A 82 3.25 1.91 -1.08
C ALA A 82 4.08 2.75 -2.07
N GLY A 83 4.83 2.11 -2.95
CA GLY A 83 5.63 2.76 -4.00
C GLY A 83 4.77 3.54 -5.01
N LEU A 84 3.68 2.95 -5.47
CA LEU A 84 2.73 3.62 -6.37
C LEU A 84 2.05 4.83 -5.70
N MET A 85 1.81 4.77 -4.41
CA MET A 85 1.17 5.86 -3.66
C MET A 85 2.16 6.92 -3.17
N SER A 86 3.43 6.60 -2.93
CA SER A 86 4.47 7.55 -2.48
C SER A 86 5.25 8.19 -3.62
N GLY A 87 4.99 7.81 -4.87
CA GLY A 87 5.75 8.22 -6.04
C GLY A 87 5.58 9.69 -6.44
N GLU A 88 6.51 10.17 -7.26
CA GLU A 88 6.47 11.49 -7.91
C GLU A 88 5.12 11.79 -8.59
N GLU A 89 4.42 10.75 -9.05
CA GLU A 89 3.12 10.86 -9.71
C GLU A 89 2.04 11.46 -8.79
N LEU A 90 1.96 11.04 -7.53
CA LEU A 90 1.02 11.62 -6.57
C LEU A 90 1.39 13.08 -6.25
N GLY A 91 2.68 13.38 -6.08
CA GLY A 91 3.18 14.75 -5.92
C GLY A 91 2.80 15.63 -7.11
N ALA A 92 2.97 15.13 -8.34
CA ALA A 92 2.58 15.83 -9.55
C ALA A 92 1.06 16.09 -9.65
N VAL A 93 0.23 15.13 -9.23
CA VAL A 93 -1.23 15.29 -9.17
C VAL A 93 -1.62 16.37 -8.16
N ILE A 94 -1.06 16.34 -6.95
CA ILE A 94 -1.31 17.35 -5.91
C ILE A 94 -0.91 18.74 -6.40
N GLU A 95 0.25 18.88 -7.01
CA GLU A 95 0.73 20.14 -7.57
C GLU A 95 -0.13 20.60 -8.76
N GLY A 96 -0.59 19.67 -9.59
CA GLY A 96 -1.55 19.94 -10.66
C GLY A 96 -2.86 20.56 -10.13
N PHE A 97 -3.43 19.99 -9.07
CA PHE A 97 -4.62 20.55 -8.42
C PHE A 97 -4.37 21.92 -7.81
N ARG A 98 -3.24 22.12 -7.14
CA ARG A 98 -2.85 23.44 -6.60
C ARG A 98 -2.77 24.49 -7.69
N ASN A 99 -2.15 24.16 -8.82
CA ASN A 99 -2.05 25.03 -9.99
C ASN A 99 -3.43 25.38 -10.59
N VAL A 100 -4.35 24.43 -10.64
CA VAL A 100 -5.73 24.67 -11.10
C VAL A 100 -6.43 25.69 -10.16
N ILE A 101 -6.36 25.49 -8.86
CA ILE A 101 -6.95 26.41 -7.87
C ILE A 101 -6.35 27.81 -7.99
N GLU A 102 -5.04 27.94 -8.18
CA GLU A 102 -4.38 29.23 -8.36
C GLU A 102 -4.81 29.93 -9.66
N LYS A 103 -4.90 29.20 -10.77
CA LYS A 103 -5.42 29.73 -12.05
C LYS A 103 -6.85 30.21 -11.92
N MET A 104 -7.71 29.48 -11.18
CA MET A 104 -9.10 29.91 -10.91
C MET A 104 -9.14 31.23 -10.14
N LYS A 105 -8.33 31.41 -9.09
CA LYS A 105 -8.21 32.67 -8.35
C LYS A 105 -7.75 33.82 -9.23
N ARG A 106 -6.77 33.59 -10.10
CA ARG A 106 -6.29 34.61 -11.05
C ARG A 106 -7.37 35.01 -12.04
N LEU A 107 -8.15 34.06 -12.56
CA LEU A 107 -9.27 34.31 -13.48
C LEU A 107 -10.36 35.14 -12.80
N GLU A 108 -10.73 34.81 -11.57
CA GLU A 108 -11.70 35.59 -10.76
C GLU A 108 -11.23 37.02 -10.56
N GLY A 109 -9.95 37.23 -10.22
CA GLY A 109 -9.35 38.56 -10.08
C GLY A 109 -9.35 39.34 -11.39
N ALA A 110 -9.12 38.70 -12.52
CA ALA A 110 -9.17 39.33 -13.85
C ALA A 110 -10.62 39.73 -14.22
N SER A 111 -11.60 38.86 -13.95
CA SER A 111 -13.03 39.15 -14.18
C SER A 111 -13.48 40.39 -13.40
N ARG A 112 -13.16 40.45 -12.11
CA ARG A 112 -13.51 41.61 -11.26
C ARG A 112 -12.90 42.90 -11.79
N ARG A 113 -11.64 42.90 -12.29
CA ARG A 113 -11.03 44.09 -12.89
C ARG A 113 -11.76 44.52 -14.16
N ASN A 114 -12.09 43.55 -15.04
CA ASN A 114 -12.84 43.85 -16.27
C ASN A 114 -14.21 44.45 -15.96
N THR A 115 -14.93 43.92 -14.99
CA THR A 115 -16.22 44.43 -14.54
C THR A 115 -16.07 45.88 -13.98
N GLY A 116 -15.01 46.15 -13.22
CA GLY A 116 -14.68 47.48 -12.74
C GLY A 116 -14.45 48.48 -13.89
N THR A 117 -13.63 48.10 -14.87
CA THR A 117 -13.35 48.92 -16.04
C THR A 117 -14.60 49.23 -16.87
N LEU A 118 -15.51 48.26 -17.05
CA LEU A 118 -16.78 48.47 -17.77
C LEU A 118 -17.66 49.46 -17.04
N ARG A 119 -17.72 49.48 -15.71
CA ARG A 119 -18.46 50.49 -14.91
C ARG A 119 -17.86 51.85 -15.06
N GLU A 120 -16.53 51.99 -14.99
CA GLU A 120 -15.84 53.24 -15.19
C GLU A 120 -16.10 53.86 -16.57
N VAL A 121 -16.13 53.02 -17.61
CA VAL A 121 -16.49 53.47 -18.97
C VAL A 121 -17.94 53.97 -19.02
N LEU A 122 -18.90 53.28 -18.33
CA LEU A 122 -20.29 53.77 -18.26
C LEU A 122 -20.39 55.10 -17.54
N GLU A 123 -19.66 55.32 -16.46
CA GLU A 123 -19.63 56.59 -15.72
C GLU A 123 -19.04 57.69 -16.60
N ASN A 124 -17.98 57.44 -17.32
CA ASN A 124 -17.36 58.38 -18.23
C ASN A 124 -18.30 58.74 -19.40
N LEU A 125 -19.07 57.74 -19.93
CA LEU A 125 -20.08 58.00 -20.96
C LEU A 125 -21.24 58.88 -20.43
N ALA A 126 -21.69 58.64 -19.20
CA ALA A 126 -22.74 59.45 -18.56
C ALA A 126 -22.22 60.88 -18.35
N TYR A 127 -21.00 61.05 -17.92
CA TYR A 127 -20.37 62.40 -17.81
C TYR A 127 -20.27 63.10 -19.18
N LEU A 128 -19.78 62.37 -20.20
CA LEU A 128 -19.71 62.92 -21.57
C LEU A 128 -21.04 63.35 -22.10
N ASN A 129 -22.12 62.57 -21.90
CA ASN A 129 -23.47 62.93 -22.29
C ASN A 129 -23.96 64.23 -21.63
N HIS A 130 -23.67 64.38 -20.33
CA HIS A 130 -24.02 65.60 -19.59
C HIS A 130 -23.29 66.84 -20.14
N GLU A 131 -22.01 66.76 -20.45
CA GLU A 131 -21.24 67.84 -21.02
C GLU A 131 -21.73 68.20 -22.43
N VAL A 132 -22.03 67.19 -23.25
CA VAL A 132 -22.58 67.41 -24.61
C VAL A 132 -23.97 68.09 -24.58
N GLU A 133 -24.84 67.71 -23.61
CA GLU A 133 -26.11 68.43 -23.40
C GLU A 133 -25.90 69.87 -22.99
N GLY A 134 -24.91 70.15 -22.10
CA GLY A 134 -24.49 71.50 -21.74
C GLY A 134 -24.02 72.31 -22.94
N PHE A 135 -23.20 71.67 -23.80
CA PHE A 135 -22.70 72.27 -25.04
C PHE A 135 -23.83 72.58 -26.04
N HIS A 136 -24.82 71.67 -26.16
CA HIS A 136 -26.02 71.88 -26.98
C HIS A 136 -26.82 73.15 -26.56
N LYS A 137 -26.96 73.40 -25.24
CA LYS A 137 -27.60 74.63 -24.75
C LYS A 137 -26.84 75.88 -25.17
N THR A 138 -25.48 75.83 -25.15
CA THR A 138 -24.61 76.93 -25.60
C THR A 138 -24.83 77.20 -27.10
N ILE A 139 -24.94 76.16 -27.92
CA ILE A 139 -25.24 76.27 -29.36
C ILE A 139 -26.57 76.96 -29.61
N LEU A 140 -27.61 76.56 -28.86
CA LEU A 140 -28.94 77.21 -28.96
C LEU A 140 -28.84 78.68 -28.63
N ASN A 141 -28.12 79.05 -27.57
CA ASN A 141 -27.92 80.48 -27.23
C ASN A 141 -27.16 81.23 -28.31
N LEU A 142 -26.14 80.63 -28.92
CA LEU A 142 -25.39 81.17 -30.06
C LEU A 142 -26.31 81.41 -31.25
N ARG A 143 -27.19 80.51 -31.57
CA ARG A 143 -28.24 80.68 -32.63
C ARG A 143 -29.16 81.88 -32.37
N VAL A 144 -29.59 82.03 -31.13
CA VAL A 144 -30.45 83.14 -30.72
C VAL A 144 -29.65 84.49 -30.94
N LEU A 145 -28.40 84.45 -30.53
CA LEU A 145 -27.51 85.64 -30.73
C LEU A 145 -27.34 85.97 -32.24
N CYS A 146 -27.13 84.92 -33.08
CA CYS A 146 -27.03 85.15 -34.54
C CYS A 146 -28.28 85.77 -35.13
N VAL A 147 -29.49 85.28 -34.70
CA VAL A 147 -30.72 85.85 -35.13
C VAL A 147 -30.88 87.30 -34.65
N SER A 148 -30.49 87.62 -33.40
CA SER A 148 -30.52 88.96 -32.85
C SER A 148 -29.56 89.85 -33.59
N THR A 149 -28.34 89.42 -33.92
CA THR A 149 -27.33 90.16 -34.69
C THR A 149 -27.83 90.49 -36.10
N ARG A 150 -28.49 89.54 -36.77
CA ARG A 150 -29.10 89.77 -38.09
C ARG A 150 -30.20 90.82 -38.03
N ILE A 151 -31.05 90.78 -37.00
CA ILE A 151 -32.12 91.75 -36.80
C ILE A 151 -31.54 93.17 -36.59
N GLU A 152 -30.47 93.30 -35.81
CA GLU A 152 -29.83 94.56 -35.54
C GLU A 152 -29.01 95.06 -36.72
N SER A 153 -28.35 94.19 -37.46
CA SER A 153 -27.67 94.48 -38.72
C SER A 153 -28.63 95.02 -39.76
N ALA A 154 -29.87 94.41 -39.88
CA ALA A 154 -30.89 94.93 -40.78
C ALA A 154 -31.51 96.29 -40.38
N ARG A 155 -31.29 96.78 -39.18
CA ARG A 155 -31.68 98.06 -38.65
C ARG A 155 -30.69 99.20 -38.96
N LEU A 156 -29.48 98.84 -39.22
CA LEU A 156 -28.42 99.81 -39.57
C LEU A 156 -28.60 100.14 -41.06
N GLU A 157 -28.90 101.43 -41.39
CA GLU A 157 -29.13 101.93 -42.75
C GLU A 157 -27.94 101.84 -43.69
N ASP A 158 -26.75 101.56 -43.24
CA ASP A 158 -25.54 101.35 -44.04
C ASP A 158 -25.44 99.85 -44.44
N GLY A 159 -25.97 99.54 -45.63
CA GLY A 159 -26.21 98.17 -46.16
C GLY A 159 -24.97 97.31 -46.49
N ASP A 160 -23.82 97.52 -45.93
CA ASP A 160 -22.57 96.75 -46.15
C ASP A 160 -21.80 96.50 -44.88
N SER A 161 -22.46 96.26 -43.82
CA SER A 161 -21.77 95.77 -42.63
C SER A 161 -21.60 94.21 -42.76
N GLY A 162 -20.38 93.72 -42.91
CA GLY A 162 -20.08 92.24 -42.99
C GLY A 162 -20.59 91.41 -41.85
N PHE A 163 -21.36 92.01 -40.95
CA PHE A 163 -22.00 91.36 -39.79
C PHE A 163 -23.10 90.33 -40.18
N ASP A 164 -23.84 90.58 -41.29
CA ASP A 164 -24.89 89.66 -41.76
C ASP A 164 -24.25 88.34 -42.33
N ALA A 165 -23.21 88.47 -43.11
CA ALA A 165 -22.41 87.37 -43.62
C ALA A 165 -21.75 86.56 -42.47
N LEU A 166 -21.24 87.25 -41.48
CA LEU A 166 -20.65 86.60 -40.33
C LEU A 166 -21.71 85.89 -39.51
N ALA A 167 -22.86 86.48 -39.29
CA ALA A 167 -24.00 85.86 -38.55
C ALA A 167 -24.52 84.64 -39.28
N ASP A 168 -24.57 84.67 -40.61
CA ASP A 168 -24.96 83.52 -41.47
C ASP A 168 -23.98 82.34 -41.37
N GLU A 169 -22.69 82.64 -41.38
CA GLU A 169 -21.64 81.64 -41.30
C GLU A 169 -21.59 81.01 -39.91
N VAL A 170 -21.69 81.83 -38.85
CA VAL A 170 -21.82 81.34 -37.45
C VAL A 170 -23.12 80.52 -37.26
N GLY A 171 -24.17 80.94 -37.92
CA GLY A 171 -25.45 80.16 -37.95
C GLY A 171 -25.31 78.82 -38.57
N LYS A 172 -24.67 78.67 -39.72
CA LYS A 172 -24.37 77.40 -40.40
C LYS A 172 -23.49 76.54 -39.53
N LEU A 173 -22.40 77.04 -39.00
CA LEU A 173 -21.45 76.35 -38.11
C LEU A 173 -22.22 75.83 -36.87
N SER A 174 -23.10 76.63 -36.29
CA SER A 174 -23.91 76.26 -35.14
C SER A 174 -24.84 75.07 -35.47
N LEU A 175 -25.37 74.99 -36.69
CA LEU A 175 -26.20 73.85 -37.14
C LEU A 175 -25.35 72.60 -37.32
N GLU A 176 -24.14 72.71 -37.90
CA GLU A 176 -23.23 71.60 -38.04
C GLU A 176 -22.79 71.02 -36.67
N ILE A 177 -22.40 71.91 -35.75
CA ILE A 177 -22.02 71.49 -34.38
C ILE A 177 -23.23 70.85 -33.67
N ALA A 178 -24.46 71.38 -33.81
CA ALA A 178 -25.65 70.79 -33.25
C ALA A 178 -25.92 69.36 -33.78
N ASN A 179 -25.73 69.15 -35.10
CA ASN A 179 -25.81 67.85 -35.72
C ASN A 179 -24.73 66.88 -35.20
N LEU A 180 -23.52 67.33 -35.05
CA LEU A 180 -22.41 66.51 -34.48
C LEU A 180 -22.69 66.16 -33.01
N CYS A 181 -23.18 67.11 -32.19
CA CYS A 181 -23.62 66.83 -30.83
C CYS A 181 -24.74 65.76 -30.77
N PHE A 182 -25.72 65.85 -31.66
CA PHE A 182 -26.79 64.88 -31.73
C PHE A 182 -26.29 63.47 -32.13
N GLN A 183 -25.42 63.41 -33.12
CA GLN A 183 -24.77 62.13 -33.51
C GLN A 183 -23.92 61.55 -32.39
N LEU A 184 -23.18 62.37 -31.65
CA LEU A 184 -22.39 61.97 -30.52
C LEU A 184 -23.23 61.43 -29.40
N LEU A 185 -24.32 62.13 -29.03
CA LEU A 185 -25.25 61.65 -28.01
C LEU A 185 -25.90 60.32 -28.41
N ALA A 186 -26.37 60.17 -29.67
CA ALA A 186 -26.96 58.94 -30.17
C ALA A 186 -25.94 57.77 -30.15
N SER A 187 -24.68 58.04 -30.55
CA SER A 187 -23.62 57.07 -30.50
C SER A 187 -23.24 56.66 -29.07
N SER A 188 -23.12 57.64 -28.18
CA SER A 188 -22.84 57.43 -26.77
C SER A 188 -23.93 56.64 -26.07
N GLU A 189 -25.21 56.95 -26.36
CA GLU A 189 -26.35 56.20 -25.81
C GLU A 189 -26.36 54.74 -26.32
N SER A 190 -26.08 54.54 -27.61
CA SER A 190 -25.95 53.18 -28.18
C SER A 190 -24.84 52.38 -27.53
N LEU A 191 -23.66 53.02 -27.32
CA LEU A 191 -22.50 52.43 -26.64
C LEU A 191 -22.82 52.13 -25.16
N SER A 192 -23.44 53.08 -24.45
CA SER A 192 -23.86 52.87 -23.06
C SER A 192 -24.83 51.68 -22.91
N ARG A 193 -25.77 51.52 -23.82
CA ARG A 193 -26.68 50.38 -23.86
C ARG A 193 -25.97 49.08 -24.11
N LEU A 194 -25.06 49.03 -25.07
CA LEU A 194 -24.27 47.85 -25.39
C LEU A 194 -23.36 47.41 -24.21
N ILE A 195 -22.66 48.38 -23.61
CA ILE A 195 -21.82 48.14 -22.43
C ILE A 195 -22.67 47.67 -21.23
N GLY A 196 -23.83 48.32 -20.99
CA GLY A 196 -24.75 47.91 -19.93
C GLY A 196 -25.26 46.51 -20.09
N GLN A 197 -25.66 46.10 -21.30
CA GLN A 197 -26.05 44.70 -21.61
C GLN A 197 -24.90 43.73 -21.45
N THR A 198 -23.69 44.13 -21.88
CA THR A 198 -22.50 43.31 -21.72
C THR A 198 -22.13 43.15 -20.25
N LEU A 199 -22.18 44.21 -19.47
CA LEU A 199 -21.95 44.20 -18.04
C LEU A 199 -22.90 43.26 -17.30
N SER A 200 -24.23 43.34 -17.63
CA SER A 200 -25.22 42.42 -17.05
C SER A 200 -24.89 40.97 -17.36
N LYS A 201 -24.55 40.64 -18.61
CA LYS A 201 -24.16 39.28 -19.00
C LYS A 201 -22.90 38.80 -18.31
N VAL A 202 -21.89 39.67 -18.16
CA VAL A 202 -20.65 39.36 -17.46
C VAL A 202 -20.89 39.09 -15.98
N LEU A 203 -21.74 39.89 -15.33
CA LEU A 203 -22.13 39.69 -13.93
C LEU A 203 -22.91 38.38 -13.70
N ASP A 204 -23.83 38.03 -14.58
CA ASP A 204 -24.53 36.72 -14.52
C ASP A 204 -23.57 35.55 -14.71
N LEU A 205 -22.66 35.67 -15.67
CA LEU A 205 -21.64 34.65 -15.92
C LEU A 205 -20.68 34.54 -14.73
N GLU A 206 -20.26 35.67 -14.15
CA GLU A 206 -19.38 35.72 -12.97
C GLU A 206 -20.05 35.03 -11.76
N ALA A 207 -21.31 35.28 -11.50
CA ALA A 207 -22.06 34.63 -10.43
C ALA A 207 -22.18 33.11 -10.64
N THR A 208 -22.45 32.67 -11.88
CA THR A 208 -22.48 31.26 -12.23
C THR A 208 -21.11 30.60 -12.11
N GLN A 209 -20.08 31.24 -12.62
CA GLN A 209 -18.70 30.75 -12.52
C GLN A 209 -18.23 30.67 -11.06
N GLN A 210 -18.55 31.66 -10.23
CA GLN A 210 -18.16 31.68 -8.82
C GLN A 210 -18.83 30.51 -8.07
N THR A 211 -20.09 30.20 -8.35
CA THR A 211 -20.79 29.04 -7.76
C THR A 211 -20.14 27.75 -8.20
N GLN A 212 -19.91 27.57 -9.51
CA GLN A 212 -19.26 26.36 -10.04
C GLN A 212 -17.81 26.21 -9.56
N ALA A 213 -17.04 27.29 -9.51
CA ALA A 213 -15.69 27.33 -9.00
C ALA A 213 -15.63 26.91 -7.51
N GLY A 214 -16.60 27.37 -6.71
CA GLY A 214 -16.77 26.94 -5.32
C GLY A 214 -16.97 25.44 -5.21
N ILE A 215 -17.91 24.89 -5.95
CA ILE A 215 -18.21 23.44 -5.95
C ILE A 215 -16.99 22.61 -6.39
N VAL A 216 -16.34 23.03 -7.47
CA VAL A 216 -15.13 22.35 -7.97
C VAL A 216 -13.99 22.40 -6.93
N ARG A 217 -13.75 23.59 -6.35
CA ARG A 217 -12.74 23.75 -5.30
C ARG A 217 -13.01 22.84 -4.11
N ASP A 218 -14.24 22.86 -3.59
CA ASP A 218 -14.60 22.11 -2.38
C ASP A 218 -14.52 20.60 -2.63
N LYS A 219 -14.99 20.11 -3.78
CA LYS A 219 -14.82 18.72 -4.21
C LYS A 219 -13.34 18.33 -4.39
N THR A 220 -12.55 19.21 -4.99
CA THR A 220 -11.13 18.98 -5.20
C THR A 220 -10.37 18.90 -3.87
N MET A 221 -10.65 19.83 -2.93
CA MET A 221 -10.06 19.81 -1.60
C MET A 221 -10.42 18.54 -0.83
N SER A 222 -11.70 18.17 -0.81
CA SER A 222 -12.17 16.94 -0.16
C SER A 222 -11.53 15.68 -0.78
N SER A 223 -11.41 15.62 -2.10
CA SER A 223 -10.73 14.53 -2.78
C SER A 223 -9.24 14.47 -2.43
N LEU A 224 -8.59 15.62 -2.34
CA LEU A 224 -7.17 15.72 -2.01
C LEU A 224 -6.90 15.30 -0.55
N GLU A 225 -7.74 15.72 0.39
CA GLU A 225 -7.70 15.28 1.79
C GLU A 225 -7.87 13.76 1.88
N SER A 226 -8.86 13.20 1.19
CA SER A 226 -9.09 11.75 1.15
C SER A 226 -7.91 10.98 0.54
N ILE A 227 -7.26 11.51 -0.51
CA ILE A 227 -6.08 10.90 -1.10
C ILE A 227 -4.90 10.93 -0.12
N VAL A 228 -4.63 12.05 0.53
CA VAL A 228 -3.54 12.20 1.51
C VAL A 228 -3.76 11.28 2.71
N GLU A 229 -4.98 11.21 3.23
CA GLU A 229 -5.32 10.30 4.34
C GLU A 229 -5.10 8.83 3.95
N LYS A 230 -5.65 8.42 2.80
CA LYS A 230 -5.48 7.04 2.30
C LYS A 230 -4.02 6.69 2.00
N HIS A 231 -3.25 7.66 1.51
CA HIS A 231 -1.81 7.50 1.34
C HIS A 231 -1.12 7.23 2.67
N GLY A 232 -1.41 8.03 3.71
CA GLY A 232 -0.83 7.85 5.04
C GLY A 232 -1.16 6.47 5.63
N LEU A 233 -2.41 6.04 5.54
CA LEU A 233 -2.86 4.72 5.99
C LEU A 233 -2.18 3.58 5.22
N SER A 234 -2.06 3.72 3.91
CA SER A 234 -1.44 2.69 3.05
C SER A 234 0.07 2.57 3.29
N ALA A 235 0.77 3.70 3.45
CA ALA A 235 2.20 3.70 3.78
C ALA A 235 2.47 3.08 5.16
N GLY A 236 1.64 3.39 6.16
CA GLY A 236 1.71 2.78 7.48
C GLY A 236 1.51 1.28 7.45
N ALA A 237 0.44 0.83 6.78
CA ALA A 237 0.14 -0.60 6.63
C ALA A 237 1.23 -1.37 5.87
N ALA A 238 1.84 -0.77 4.84
CA ALA A 238 2.96 -1.38 4.12
C ALA A 238 4.20 -1.54 5.01
N GLY A 239 4.49 -0.57 5.88
CA GLY A 239 5.56 -0.65 6.89
C GLY A 239 5.32 -1.79 7.88
N GLU A 240 4.10 -1.95 8.38
CA GLU A 240 3.72 -3.05 9.27
C GLU A 240 3.84 -4.41 8.58
N VAL A 241 3.41 -4.53 7.33
CA VAL A 241 3.57 -5.77 6.53
C VAL A 241 5.04 -6.13 6.37
N SER A 242 5.92 -5.15 6.11
CA SER A 242 7.37 -5.38 5.99
C SER A 242 7.97 -5.90 7.30
N THR A 243 7.62 -5.28 8.43
CA THR A 243 8.11 -5.70 9.76
C THR A 243 7.65 -7.13 10.09
N ARG A 244 6.39 -7.46 9.77
CA ARG A 244 5.87 -8.82 9.99
C ARG A 244 6.54 -9.84 9.07
N TYR A 245 6.88 -9.48 7.85
CA TYR A 245 7.64 -10.34 6.95
C TYR A 245 9.03 -10.68 7.52
N GLU A 246 9.74 -9.68 8.07
CA GLU A 246 11.02 -9.91 8.73
C GLU A 246 10.87 -10.86 9.93
N ALA A 247 9.83 -10.67 10.74
CA ALA A 247 9.54 -11.57 11.87
C ALA A 247 9.23 -13.01 11.41
N ILE A 248 8.49 -13.19 10.32
CA ILE A 248 8.25 -14.51 9.71
C ILE A 248 9.57 -15.14 9.24
N SER A 249 10.41 -14.38 8.55
CA SER A 249 11.70 -14.85 8.05
C SER A 249 12.59 -15.33 9.18
N GLN A 250 12.66 -14.59 10.30
CA GLN A 250 13.40 -14.98 11.50
C GLN A 250 12.87 -16.31 12.07
N ARG A 251 11.54 -16.43 12.26
CA ARG A 251 10.92 -17.65 12.79
C ARG A 251 11.14 -18.87 11.90
N ILE A 252 11.13 -18.68 10.59
CA ILE A 252 11.48 -19.74 9.65
C ILE A 252 12.93 -20.19 9.86
N GLY A 253 13.85 -19.25 10.08
CA GLY A 253 15.25 -19.58 10.44
C GLY A 253 15.35 -20.42 11.71
N GLU A 254 14.58 -20.11 12.74
CA GLU A 254 14.50 -20.87 14.00
C GLU A 254 13.94 -22.29 13.78
N ILE A 255 12.92 -22.44 12.93
CA ILE A 255 12.39 -23.76 12.57
C ILE A 255 13.44 -24.56 11.80
N VAL A 256 14.11 -23.98 10.81
CA VAL A 256 15.18 -24.66 10.06
C VAL A 256 16.31 -25.12 11.00
N SER A 257 16.68 -24.30 11.98
CA SER A 257 17.64 -24.70 13.01
C SER A 257 17.12 -25.88 13.85
N SER A 258 15.85 -25.86 14.23
CA SER A 258 15.21 -26.94 14.99
C SER A 258 15.09 -28.24 14.17
N MET A 259 14.96 -28.13 12.83
CA MET A 259 14.94 -29.31 11.94
C MET A 259 16.30 -30.05 11.89
N GLN A 260 17.41 -29.39 12.18
CA GLN A 260 18.73 -30.05 12.26
C GLN A 260 18.80 -31.07 13.40
N PHE A 261 18.02 -30.90 14.48
CA PHE A 261 17.93 -31.89 15.55
C PHE A 261 17.28 -33.21 15.10
N HIS A 262 16.42 -33.18 14.08
CA HIS A 262 15.89 -34.39 13.48
C HIS A 262 17.00 -35.24 12.86
N ASP A 263 17.95 -34.66 12.13
CA ASP A 263 19.07 -35.37 11.54
C ASP A 263 19.99 -36.01 12.62
N ILE A 264 20.24 -35.28 13.71
CA ILE A 264 21.02 -35.80 14.85
C ILE A 264 20.25 -36.97 15.50
N THR A 265 18.94 -36.83 15.69
CA THR A 265 18.11 -37.91 16.26
C THR A 265 18.09 -39.13 15.35
N ARG A 266 17.97 -38.96 14.04
CA ARG A 266 18.05 -40.05 13.06
C ARG A 266 19.38 -40.77 13.15
N GLN A 267 20.49 -40.06 13.18
CA GLN A 267 21.83 -40.67 13.31
C GLN A 267 21.99 -41.47 14.61
N ARG A 268 21.44 -40.97 15.74
CA ARG A 268 21.46 -41.71 17.02
C ARG A 268 20.61 -42.97 16.97
N ILE A 269 19.43 -42.91 16.31
CA ILE A 269 18.62 -44.09 16.08
C ILE A 269 19.34 -45.14 15.22
N GLU A 270 19.97 -44.71 14.13
CA GLU A 270 20.76 -45.58 13.27
C GLU A 270 21.93 -46.23 14.02
N HIS A 271 22.64 -45.48 14.85
CA HIS A 271 23.73 -45.99 15.69
C HIS A 271 23.20 -47.00 16.72
N ALA A 272 22.05 -46.76 17.35
CA ALA A 272 21.42 -47.70 18.27
C ALA A 272 21.03 -49.00 17.56
N GLN A 273 20.44 -48.89 16.35
CA GLN A 273 20.08 -50.04 15.52
C GLN A 273 21.31 -50.89 15.16
N GLN A 274 22.44 -50.23 14.75
CA GLN A 274 23.70 -50.92 14.42
C GLN A 274 24.29 -51.63 15.65
N ALA A 275 24.25 -50.96 16.82
CA ALA A 275 24.70 -51.56 18.05
C ALA A 275 23.86 -52.81 18.45
N LEU A 276 22.53 -52.71 18.34
CA LEU A 276 21.60 -53.80 18.62
C LEU A 276 21.75 -54.97 17.62
N ALA A 277 21.99 -54.68 16.34
CA ALA A 277 22.19 -55.70 15.30
C ALA A 277 23.51 -56.52 15.53
N GLY A 278 24.50 -55.91 16.20
CA GLY A 278 25.77 -56.60 16.55
C GLY A 278 25.61 -57.72 17.56
N PHE A 279 24.49 -57.79 18.29
CA PHE A 279 24.18 -58.85 19.27
C PHE A 279 23.41 -60.02 18.68
N GLY A 280 22.99 -59.99 17.40
CA GLY A 280 22.28 -61.08 16.73
C GLY A 280 23.22 -62.32 16.49
N PRO A 281 22.67 -63.56 16.41
CA PRO A 281 23.45 -64.71 16.01
C PRO A 281 24.04 -64.50 14.62
N HIS A 282 25.36 -64.62 14.51
CA HIS A 282 26.08 -64.49 13.26
C HIS A 282 25.64 -65.62 12.31
N GLU A 283 24.72 -65.36 11.38
CA GLU A 283 24.63 -66.11 10.14
C GLU A 283 25.87 -65.83 9.30
N ARG A 284 26.72 -66.82 9.16
CA ARG A 284 27.90 -66.79 8.29
C ARG A 284 27.45 -66.76 6.83
N SER A 285 27.11 -65.60 6.32
CA SER A 285 27.10 -65.37 4.87
C SER A 285 28.47 -64.97 4.45
N ALA A 286 29.18 -65.88 3.81
CA ALA A 286 30.43 -65.62 3.11
C ALA A 286 30.15 -64.69 1.92
N GLY A 287 30.56 -63.46 1.99
CA GLY A 287 30.54 -62.56 0.84
C GLY A 287 30.42 -61.09 1.23
N GLN A 288 31.56 -60.41 1.12
CA GLN A 288 31.67 -58.94 1.03
C GLN A 288 31.29 -58.10 2.26
N GLN A 289 32.22 -57.87 3.13
CA GLN A 289 32.23 -56.77 4.07
C GLN A 289 33.53 -56.00 4.05
N ARG A 290 33.50 -54.81 3.37
CA ARG A 290 34.30 -53.67 3.75
C ARG A 290 33.46 -52.84 4.73
N GLY A 291 33.55 -53.12 6.04
CA GLY A 291 32.87 -52.38 7.10
C GLY A 291 33.79 -52.35 8.33
N PHE A 292 33.95 -51.21 8.87
CA PHE A 292 34.72 -50.79 10.05
C PHE A 292 34.93 -51.91 11.09
N ARG A 293 36.14 -52.41 11.16
CA ARG A 293 36.56 -53.34 12.21
C ARG A 293 36.91 -52.52 13.46
N PHE A 294 36.02 -52.42 14.39
CA PHE A 294 36.39 -52.15 15.77
C PHE A 294 37.11 -53.43 16.24
N GLY A 295 38.42 -53.26 16.42
CA GLY A 295 39.32 -54.38 16.77
C GLY A 295 39.09 -54.87 18.19
N TRP A 296 38.17 -55.76 18.37
CA TRP A 296 38.16 -56.59 19.55
C TRP A 296 38.61 -57.97 19.20
N ASN A 297 39.61 -58.43 19.96
CA ASN A 297 40.43 -59.64 19.76
C ASN A 297 39.57 -60.90 20.02
N SER A 298 38.87 -61.39 18.99
CA SER A 298 37.94 -62.55 19.02
C SER A 298 38.63 -63.90 19.25
N ARG A 299 39.87 -63.94 19.70
CA ARG A 299 40.61 -65.22 19.84
C ARG A 299 40.65 -65.81 21.24
N ARG A 300 40.03 -65.17 22.24
CA ARG A 300 40.17 -65.66 23.63
C ARG A 300 38.90 -66.14 24.30
N MET A 301 37.74 -66.06 23.68
CA MET A 301 36.46 -66.48 24.30
C MET A 301 35.83 -67.70 23.65
N ARG A 302 36.51 -68.80 23.73
CA ARG A 302 35.93 -70.07 23.26
C ARG A 302 35.76 -71.14 24.38
N ARG A 303 35.77 -70.75 25.60
CA ARG A 303 35.59 -71.76 26.67
C ARG A 303 35.25 -71.16 28.03
N GLU A 304 34.18 -70.45 28.18
CA GLU A 304 33.55 -70.35 29.51
C GLU A 304 32.19 -69.63 29.35
N GLY A 305 31.21 -70.20 29.93
CA GLY A 305 29.83 -70.08 29.89
C GLY A 305 29.19 -68.68 29.87
N ARG A 306 28.16 -68.62 29.10
CA ARG A 306 26.92 -67.85 29.01
C ARG A 306 26.67 -66.61 29.94
N GLU A 307 27.32 -66.49 31.08
CA GLU A 307 27.14 -65.35 31.99
C GLU A 307 28.11 -64.17 31.73
N GLU A 308 29.33 -64.43 31.24
CA GLU A 308 30.32 -63.36 30.93
C GLU A 308 30.04 -62.61 29.63
N ASP A 309 29.27 -63.17 28.69
CA ASP A 309 28.83 -62.51 27.46
C ASP A 309 27.61 -61.57 27.68
N LEU A 310 26.84 -61.75 28.74
CA LEU A 310 25.66 -60.96 29.07
C LEU A 310 26.00 -59.61 29.73
N LEU A 311 27.06 -59.51 30.51
CA LEU A 311 27.46 -58.25 31.17
C LEU A 311 27.85 -57.16 30.18
N PRO A 312 28.72 -57.39 29.18
CA PRO A 312 29.04 -56.36 28.16
C PRO A 312 27.84 -55.98 27.28
N ALA A 313 26.88 -56.91 27.04
CA ALA A 313 25.67 -56.61 26.30
C ALA A 313 24.73 -55.71 27.09
N ALA A 314 24.58 -55.92 28.40
CA ALA A 314 23.77 -55.08 29.27
C ALA A 314 24.33 -53.64 29.35
N ASP A 315 25.64 -53.47 29.45
CA ASP A 315 26.25 -52.12 29.47
C ASP A 315 26.08 -51.37 28.17
N VAL A 316 26.22 -52.05 27.01
CA VAL A 316 25.96 -51.43 25.69
C VAL A 316 24.46 -51.06 25.54
N CYS A 317 23.57 -51.96 25.94
CA CYS A 317 22.14 -51.64 25.92
C CYS A 317 21.80 -50.47 26.84
N GLY A 318 22.39 -50.42 28.06
CA GLY A 318 22.24 -49.29 28.97
C GLY A 318 22.68 -47.94 28.36
N LEU A 319 23.83 -47.95 27.68
CA LEU A 319 24.31 -46.76 26.97
C LEU A 319 23.37 -46.33 25.82
N GLN A 320 22.87 -47.30 25.03
CA GLN A 320 21.94 -47.01 23.93
C GLN A 320 20.60 -46.47 24.45
N ILE A 321 20.10 -47.00 25.57
CA ILE A 321 18.91 -46.48 26.23
C ILE A 321 19.09 -45.03 26.65
N ALA A 322 20.21 -44.69 27.30
CA ALA A 322 20.52 -43.32 27.72
C ALA A 322 20.62 -42.37 26.52
N GLN A 323 21.29 -42.80 25.43
CA GLN A 323 21.38 -42.02 24.19
C GLN A 323 20.05 -41.80 23.51
N LEU A 324 19.19 -42.83 23.42
CA LEU A 324 17.85 -42.70 22.84
C LEU A 324 16.93 -41.84 23.71
N HIS A 325 17.06 -41.91 25.03
CA HIS A 325 16.30 -41.05 25.93
C HIS A 325 16.66 -39.59 25.76
N HIS A 326 17.93 -39.28 25.69
CA HIS A 326 18.42 -37.91 25.43
C HIS A 326 17.99 -37.41 24.04
N ALA A 327 18.15 -38.25 23.00
CA ALA A 327 17.68 -37.91 21.66
C ALA A 327 16.18 -37.60 21.59
N ARG A 328 15.36 -38.37 22.38
CA ARG A 328 13.93 -38.10 22.51
C ARG A 328 13.65 -36.72 23.12
N GLU A 329 14.33 -36.38 24.24
CA GLU A 329 14.12 -35.11 24.91
C GLU A 329 14.45 -33.93 23.97
N GLU A 330 15.57 -34.00 23.27
CA GLU A 330 15.96 -33.01 22.28
C GLU A 330 14.95 -32.91 21.12
N LEU A 331 14.46 -34.05 20.61
CA LEU A 331 13.46 -34.08 19.56
C LEU A 331 12.14 -33.46 20.00
N VAL A 332 11.67 -33.74 21.22
CA VAL A 332 10.43 -33.15 21.79
C VAL A 332 10.59 -31.64 21.91
N LEU A 333 11.71 -31.16 22.40
CA LEU A 333 11.97 -29.71 22.46
C LEU A 333 12.00 -29.07 21.07
N ALA A 334 12.65 -29.69 20.10
CA ALA A 334 12.71 -29.21 18.72
C ALA A 334 11.30 -29.16 18.08
N VAL A 335 10.49 -30.22 18.28
CA VAL A 335 9.12 -30.26 17.76
C VAL A 335 8.24 -29.18 18.39
N ASN A 336 8.32 -28.97 19.70
CA ASN A 336 7.58 -27.90 20.38
C ASN A 336 7.99 -26.52 19.83
N ASN A 337 9.27 -26.26 19.69
CA ASN A 337 9.77 -25.02 19.06
C ASN A 337 9.23 -24.83 17.63
N ILE A 338 9.19 -25.88 16.84
CA ILE A 338 8.61 -25.82 15.48
C ILE A 338 7.13 -25.48 15.54
N LEU A 339 6.35 -26.12 16.43
CA LEU A 339 4.92 -25.86 16.57
C LEU A 339 4.61 -24.44 17.01
N ASP A 340 5.34 -23.93 18.00
CA ASP A 340 5.19 -22.56 18.51
C ASP A 340 5.50 -21.53 17.40
N ASN A 341 6.58 -21.74 16.67
CA ASN A 341 6.95 -20.86 15.56
C ASN A 341 5.95 -20.96 14.38
N LEU A 342 5.45 -22.15 14.05
CA LEU A 342 4.43 -22.31 13.01
C LEU A 342 3.12 -21.62 13.38
N SER A 343 2.68 -21.73 14.64
CA SER A 343 1.51 -21.02 15.13
C SER A 343 1.67 -19.51 15.00
N ALA A 344 2.80 -19.00 15.46
CA ALA A 344 3.10 -17.58 15.38
C ALA A 344 3.23 -17.07 13.92
N ILE A 345 3.79 -17.86 13.01
CA ILE A 345 3.82 -17.54 11.56
C ILE A 345 2.40 -17.48 11.00
N ALA A 346 1.54 -18.44 11.36
CA ALA A 346 0.16 -18.45 10.90
C ALA A 346 -0.61 -17.21 11.33
N ASP A 347 -0.43 -16.77 12.58
CA ASP A 347 -1.02 -15.54 13.11
C ASP A 347 -0.50 -14.30 12.38
N LEU A 348 0.82 -14.19 12.18
CA LEU A 348 1.44 -13.08 11.45
C LEU A 348 0.93 -13.00 9.99
N VAL A 349 0.85 -14.14 9.29
CA VAL A 349 0.32 -14.18 7.92
C VAL A 349 -1.16 -13.79 7.88
N ALA A 350 -1.97 -14.23 8.86
CA ALA A 350 -3.36 -13.84 8.95
C ALA A 350 -3.54 -12.34 9.21
N GLU A 351 -2.69 -11.74 10.03
CA GLU A 351 -2.67 -10.30 10.27
C GLU A 351 -2.22 -9.53 9.01
N MET A 352 -1.15 -9.96 8.34
CA MET A 352 -0.71 -9.36 7.07
C MET A 352 -1.83 -9.39 6.02
N ALA A 353 -2.54 -10.51 5.90
CA ALA A 353 -3.67 -10.65 4.98
C ALA A 353 -4.82 -9.70 5.33
N ARG A 354 -5.13 -9.49 6.62
CA ARG A 354 -6.15 -8.53 7.06
C ARG A 354 -5.75 -7.10 6.73
N GLU A 355 -4.51 -6.69 7.01
CA GLU A 355 -4.02 -5.35 6.70
C GLU A 355 -4.00 -5.10 5.18
N THR A 356 -3.52 -6.05 4.41
CA THR A 356 -3.55 -5.96 2.94
C THR A 356 -4.99 -5.89 2.40
N SER A 357 -5.91 -6.61 3.01
CA SER A 357 -7.34 -6.55 2.66
C SER A 357 -7.98 -5.21 3.00
N LYS A 358 -7.62 -4.59 4.14
CA LYS A 358 -8.05 -3.22 4.47
C LYS A 358 -7.55 -2.22 3.44
N MET A 359 -6.28 -2.31 3.03
CA MET A 359 -5.70 -1.47 1.96
C MET A 359 -6.45 -1.65 0.63
N ALA A 360 -6.90 -2.86 0.31
CA ALA A 360 -7.64 -3.18 -0.92
C ALA A 360 -9.16 -2.91 -0.82
N GLY A 361 -9.74 -3.11 0.36
CA GLY A 361 -11.20 -3.02 0.60
C GLY A 361 -11.78 -1.61 0.53
N ASP A 362 -10.99 -0.60 0.83
CA ASP A 362 -11.35 0.80 0.66
C ASP A 362 -11.52 1.23 -0.81
N ARG A 363 -11.13 0.38 -1.77
CA ARG A 363 -11.39 0.61 -3.19
C ARG A 363 -12.87 0.48 -3.59
N LYS A 364 -13.69 -0.24 -2.84
CA LYS A 364 -15.11 -0.47 -3.17
C LYS A 364 -16.05 0.66 -2.76
N SER A 365 -15.59 1.64 -1.97
CA SER A 365 -16.41 2.77 -1.52
C SER A 365 -16.27 4.04 -2.37
N VAL A 366 -15.54 3.99 -3.50
CA VAL A 366 -15.21 5.16 -4.35
C VAL A 366 -15.75 5.01 -5.79
N VAL A 367 -16.69 4.08 -6.06
CA VAL A 367 -17.40 4.02 -7.36
C VAL A 367 -18.86 4.40 -7.19
#